data_a7bc6d41de0a4ad2571baad566686a9c
#
_entry.id   a7bc6d41de0a4ad2571baad566686a9c
#
_cell.length_a   1.000
_cell.length_b   1.000
_cell.length_c   1.000
_cell.angle_alpha   90.00
_cell.angle_beta   90.00
_cell.angle_gamma   90.00
#
_symmetry.space_group_name_H-M   'P 1'
#
loop_
_entity.id
_entity.type
_entity.pdbx_description
1 polymer ?
#
loop_
_entity_poly.entity_id
_entity_poly.type
_entity_poly.pdbx_seq_one_letter_code
_entity_poly.pdbx_strand_id
1 'polypeptide(L)'
;LIAKQVAEEFKIPLIYTSHSLGIFLEGYNKERVDCEKMVMTSSDFVTASSEFENVLISENYNIDKNKIKYIPPGVDREVFSINPSIKRENIFLSIGRIQPQKGQLEVLNFLNNFRKIESDFKCYFIGGPSGKSGDEYLEELRKSIKEADLGSHVEFLDSLPQTKIKELLNRSKLLLHTSKFETFGLVAIEANSMGVPVLTTNKGPLVEIIENNKNGLLSENLVESSVNNFVMDLLQDDSRFELIMKNCVEKSSKYDWQNTTNTIEKLYKVFS
;
A
#
# COMPACT_ATOMS: atom_id res chain seq x y z
N LEU A 1 11.56 -15.38 18.56
CA LEU A 1 12.38 -16.35 19.30
C LEU A 1 11.52 -17.34 20.11
N ILE A 2 10.52 -16.86 20.88
CA ILE A 2 9.65 -17.71 21.71
C ILE A 2 8.94 -18.78 20.85
N ALA A 3 8.32 -18.42 19.73
CA ALA A 3 7.66 -19.37 18.84
C ALA A 3 8.59 -20.47 18.34
N LYS A 4 9.85 -20.14 18.03
CA LYS A 4 10.89 -21.12 17.68
C LYS A 4 11.14 -22.10 18.82
N GLN A 5 11.35 -21.61 20.05
CA GLN A 5 11.58 -22.48 21.22
C GLN A 5 10.41 -23.43 21.47
N VAL A 6 9.17 -22.91 21.39
CA VAL A 6 7.96 -23.73 21.54
C VAL A 6 7.88 -24.79 20.44
N ALA A 7 8.14 -24.44 19.18
CA ALA A 7 8.13 -25.39 18.09
C ALA A 7 9.16 -26.52 18.27
N GLU A 8 10.37 -26.20 18.72
CA GLU A 8 11.43 -27.17 19.00
C GLU A 8 11.08 -28.08 20.17
N GLU A 9 10.57 -27.51 21.28
CA GLU A 9 10.22 -28.26 22.49
C GLU A 9 9.07 -29.25 22.23
N PHE A 10 8.02 -28.78 21.56
CA PHE A 10 6.82 -29.60 21.29
C PHE A 10 6.88 -30.37 19.96
N LYS A 11 7.97 -30.22 19.20
CA LYS A 11 8.16 -30.84 17.87
C LYS A 11 7.00 -30.58 16.91
N ILE A 12 6.52 -29.34 16.89
CA ILE A 12 5.45 -28.90 15.99
C ILE A 12 6.02 -28.04 14.85
N PRO A 13 5.37 -28.05 13.67
CA PRO A 13 5.79 -27.23 12.54
C PRO A 13 5.76 -25.73 12.87
N LEU A 14 6.72 -25.01 12.32
CA LEU A 14 6.82 -23.54 12.45
C LEU A 14 6.71 -22.87 11.08
N ILE A 15 5.73 -21.99 10.93
CA ILE A 15 5.60 -21.12 9.77
C ILE A 15 5.87 -19.68 10.23
N TYR A 16 6.79 -19.02 9.55
CA TYR A 16 7.06 -17.61 9.78
C TYR A 16 6.33 -16.74 8.76
N THR A 17 5.54 -15.77 9.23
CA THR A 17 4.86 -14.77 8.39
C THR A 17 5.42 -13.38 8.73
N SER A 18 6.00 -12.72 7.74
CA SER A 18 6.48 -11.34 7.89
C SER A 18 5.34 -10.34 7.66
N HIS A 19 5.25 -9.34 8.53
CA HIS A 19 4.41 -8.14 8.30
C HIS A 19 5.24 -6.89 8.02
N SER A 20 6.54 -6.96 8.33
CA SER A 20 7.54 -5.95 7.99
C SER A 20 8.93 -6.57 8.20
N LEU A 21 9.87 -6.26 7.31
CA LEU A 21 11.24 -6.73 7.41
C LEU A 21 12.11 -5.71 8.14
N GLY A 22 13.00 -6.19 9.00
CA GLY A 22 13.92 -5.34 9.76
C GLY A 22 14.86 -4.50 8.89
N ILE A 23 15.12 -4.96 7.66
CA ILE A 23 15.90 -4.22 6.66
C ILE A 23 15.26 -2.89 6.21
N PHE A 24 13.94 -2.71 6.44
CA PHE A 24 13.22 -1.47 6.09
C PHE A 24 13.15 -0.44 7.23
N LEU A 25 13.69 -0.77 8.41
CA LEU A 25 13.65 0.18 9.53
C LEU A 25 14.69 1.28 9.35
N GLU A 26 14.30 2.52 9.68
CA GLU A 26 15.23 3.62 9.86
C GLU A 26 16.27 3.26 10.91
N GLY A 27 17.56 3.38 10.54
CA GLY A 27 18.66 3.02 11.42
C GLY A 27 18.81 1.51 11.57
N TYR A 28 18.98 0.80 10.46
CA TYR A 28 19.28 -0.64 10.34
C TYR A 28 19.54 -1.35 11.68
N ASN A 29 18.52 -1.99 12.23
CA ASN A 29 18.65 -2.73 13.48
C ASN A 29 19.17 -4.15 13.19
N LYS A 30 20.48 -4.29 13.24
CA LYS A 30 21.16 -5.56 12.98
C LYS A 30 20.64 -6.69 13.88
N GLU A 31 20.41 -6.41 15.16
CA GLU A 31 19.91 -7.41 16.12
C GLU A 31 18.53 -7.95 15.68
N ARG A 32 17.63 -7.08 15.22
CA ARG A 32 16.33 -7.51 14.68
C ARG A 32 16.49 -8.35 13.43
N VAL A 33 17.33 -7.94 12.48
CA VAL A 33 17.59 -8.70 11.25
C VAL A 33 18.18 -10.06 11.55
N ASP A 34 19.12 -10.14 12.48
CA ASP A 34 19.73 -11.41 12.91
C ASP A 34 18.70 -12.33 13.59
N CYS A 35 17.81 -11.78 14.43
CA CYS A 35 16.71 -12.51 15.03
C CYS A 35 15.69 -13.02 13.99
N GLU A 36 15.28 -12.18 13.04
CA GLU A 36 14.40 -12.56 11.93
C GLU A 36 15.02 -13.71 11.13
N LYS A 37 16.29 -13.57 10.75
CA LYS A 37 17.03 -14.61 10.02
C LYS A 37 17.07 -15.93 10.79
N MET A 38 17.33 -15.90 12.07
CA MET A 38 17.38 -17.10 12.93
C MET A 38 16.02 -17.80 12.94
N VAL A 39 14.91 -17.07 13.08
CA VAL A 39 13.57 -17.66 13.09
C VAL A 39 13.20 -18.20 11.72
N MET A 40 13.42 -17.44 10.64
CA MET A 40 13.15 -17.86 9.26
C MET A 40 13.92 -19.12 8.89
N THR A 41 15.20 -19.20 9.27
CA THR A 41 16.06 -20.39 9.02
C THR A 41 15.50 -21.63 9.71
N SER A 42 14.98 -21.47 10.94
CA SER A 42 14.43 -22.58 11.74
C SER A 42 13.01 -22.95 11.35
N SER A 43 12.30 -22.12 10.60
CA SER A 43 10.93 -22.39 10.19
C SER A 43 10.87 -23.45 9.09
N ASP A 44 9.82 -24.23 9.04
CA ASP A 44 9.53 -25.17 7.95
C ASP A 44 9.20 -24.41 6.67
N PHE A 45 8.37 -23.37 6.79
CA PHE A 45 8.06 -22.44 5.73
C PHE A 45 8.14 -20.97 6.20
N VAL A 46 8.45 -20.09 5.24
CA VAL A 46 8.37 -18.64 5.39
C VAL A 46 7.35 -18.15 4.37
N THR A 47 6.43 -17.28 4.78
CA THR A 47 5.47 -16.70 3.82
C THR A 47 5.97 -15.32 3.38
N ALA A 48 5.79 -15.02 2.09
CA ALA A 48 6.02 -13.71 1.49
C ALA A 48 4.71 -13.19 0.91
N SER A 49 4.42 -11.91 1.15
CA SER A 49 3.19 -11.25 0.69
C SER A 49 3.24 -10.84 -0.78
N SER A 50 4.44 -10.73 -1.35
CA SER A 50 4.71 -10.34 -2.74
C SER A 50 5.93 -11.06 -3.28
N GLU A 51 6.09 -11.12 -4.60
CA GLU A 51 7.33 -11.62 -5.20
C GLU A 51 8.52 -10.71 -4.87
N PHE A 52 8.27 -9.41 -4.76
CA PHE A 52 9.26 -8.46 -4.26
C PHE A 52 9.76 -8.84 -2.85
N GLU A 53 8.86 -9.15 -1.93
CA GLU A 53 9.24 -9.60 -0.57
C GLU A 53 9.94 -10.97 -0.60
N ASN A 54 9.52 -11.90 -1.48
CA ASN A 54 10.17 -13.18 -1.70
C ASN A 54 11.66 -13.00 -2.06
N VAL A 55 11.95 -12.13 -3.02
CA VAL A 55 13.34 -11.81 -3.41
C VAL A 55 14.11 -11.23 -2.23
N LEU A 56 13.54 -10.26 -1.50
CA LEU A 56 14.19 -9.65 -0.34
C LEU A 56 14.52 -10.66 0.76
N ILE A 57 13.59 -11.56 1.07
CA ILE A 57 13.81 -12.62 2.07
C ILE A 57 14.92 -13.57 1.61
N SER A 58 14.87 -14.01 0.36
CA SER A 58 15.87 -14.92 -0.18
C SER A 58 17.28 -14.30 -0.17
N GLU A 59 17.41 -13.07 -0.64
CA GLU A 59 18.72 -12.43 -0.83
C GLU A 59 19.30 -11.86 0.49
N ASN A 60 18.50 -11.13 1.25
CA ASN A 60 19.02 -10.43 2.44
C ASN A 60 19.11 -11.34 3.69
N TYR A 61 18.21 -12.32 3.79
CA TYR A 61 18.22 -13.25 4.91
C TYR A 61 18.83 -14.62 4.55
N ASN A 62 19.17 -14.84 3.27
CA ASN A 62 19.73 -16.09 2.74
C ASN A 62 18.84 -17.30 3.05
N ILE A 63 17.55 -17.18 2.79
CA ILE A 63 16.56 -18.24 2.95
C ILE A 63 16.37 -18.97 1.60
N ASP A 64 16.34 -20.30 1.64
CA ASP A 64 16.07 -21.12 0.45
C ASP A 64 14.70 -20.76 -0.14
N LYS A 65 14.67 -20.43 -1.43
CA LYS A 65 13.44 -20.10 -2.17
C LYS A 65 12.37 -21.18 -2.08
N ASN A 66 12.74 -22.46 -1.96
CA ASN A 66 11.78 -23.55 -1.80
C ASN A 66 11.01 -23.48 -0.47
N LYS A 67 11.59 -22.87 0.57
CA LYS A 67 10.93 -22.63 1.86
C LYS A 67 9.99 -21.43 1.80
N ILE A 68 10.15 -20.50 0.86
CA ILE A 68 9.34 -19.30 0.78
C ILE A 68 8.07 -19.59 -0.01
N LYS A 69 6.92 -19.30 0.60
CA LYS A 69 5.60 -19.49 -0.02
C LYS A 69 4.94 -18.13 -0.25
N TYR A 70 4.59 -17.87 -1.50
CA TYR A 70 3.85 -16.66 -1.86
C TYR A 70 2.41 -16.76 -1.37
N ILE A 71 2.05 -15.92 -0.42
CA ILE A 71 0.71 -15.83 0.15
C ILE A 71 0.36 -14.35 0.31
N PRO A 72 -0.21 -13.74 -0.73
CA PRO A 72 -0.62 -12.34 -0.65
C PRO A 72 -1.75 -12.18 0.38
N PRO A 73 -1.74 -11.09 1.18
CA PRO A 73 -2.86 -10.77 2.04
C PRO A 73 -4.09 -10.43 1.19
N GLY A 74 -5.26 -10.74 1.73
CA GLY A 74 -6.53 -10.46 1.10
C GLY A 74 -7.16 -9.16 1.56
N VAL A 75 -8.09 -8.64 0.78
CA VAL A 75 -9.02 -7.59 1.15
C VAL A 75 -10.41 -8.18 1.37
N ASP A 76 -11.09 -7.66 2.38
CA ASP A 76 -12.49 -7.97 2.61
C ASP A 76 -13.36 -7.20 1.61
N ARG A 77 -13.82 -7.91 0.58
CA ARG A 77 -14.63 -7.32 -0.51
C ARG A 77 -16.09 -7.08 -0.11
N GLU A 78 -16.57 -7.62 0.98
CA GLU A 78 -17.87 -7.26 1.56
C GLU A 78 -17.78 -5.89 2.23
N VAL A 79 -16.69 -5.66 2.94
CA VAL A 79 -16.39 -4.36 3.54
C VAL A 79 -16.02 -3.34 2.46
N PHE A 80 -15.03 -3.63 1.61
CA PHE A 80 -14.57 -2.73 0.55
C PHE A 80 -15.33 -3.00 -0.76
N SER A 81 -16.60 -2.60 -0.81
CA SER A 81 -17.50 -2.71 -1.96
C SER A 81 -18.02 -1.34 -2.38
N ILE A 82 -18.13 -1.14 -3.70
CA ILE A 82 -18.63 0.10 -4.29
C ILE A 82 -20.11 0.28 -3.95
N ASN A 83 -20.50 1.48 -3.51
CA ASN A 83 -21.88 1.91 -3.46
C ASN A 83 -22.20 2.74 -4.73
N PRO A 84 -22.96 2.21 -5.69
CA PRO A 84 -23.22 2.88 -6.95
C PRO A 84 -24.09 4.15 -6.82
N SER A 85 -24.74 4.34 -5.67
CA SER A 85 -25.54 5.53 -5.40
C SER A 85 -24.70 6.74 -4.97
N ILE A 86 -23.41 6.56 -4.69
CA ILE A 86 -22.52 7.65 -4.30
C ILE A 86 -21.80 8.16 -5.54
N LYS A 87 -21.99 9.45 -5.81
CA LYS A 87 -21.30 10.13 -6.90
C LYS A 87 -19.82 10.34 -6.55
N ARG A 88 -18.93 10.08 -7.52
CA ARG A 88 -17.51 10.39 -7.40
C ARG A 88 -17.28 11.91 -7.51
N GLU A 89 -16.35 12.37 -6.72
CA GLU A 89 -15.92 13.77 -6.65
C GLU A 89 -14.42 13.85 -6.99
N ASN A 90 -13.94 15.02 -7.33
CA ASN A 90 -12.51 15.25 -7.60
C ASN A 90 -11.70 15.21 -6.29
N ILE A 91 -11.83 14.11 -5.56
CA ILE A 91 -11.14 13.85 -4.30
C ILE A 91 -9.99 12.87 -4.55
N PHE A 92 -8.82 13.25 -4.09
CA PHE A 92 -7.63 12.42 -4.00
C PHE A 92 -7.42 12.01 -2.55
N LEU A 93 -6.89 10.82 -2.33
CA LEU A 93 -6.56 10.32 -1.00
C LEU A 93 -5.08 9.97 -0.89
N SER A 94 -4.48 10.26 0.25
CA SER A 94 -3.20 9.72 0.67
C SER A 94 -3.40 9.05 2.03
N ILE A 95 -3.41 7.73 2.07
CA ILE A 95 -3.78 6.95 3.26
C ILE A 95 -2.55 6.24 3.81
N GLY A 96 -2.23 6.52 5.06
CA GLY A 96 -1.11 5.89 5.76
C GLY A 96 -0.58 6.74 6.90
N ARG A 97 0.23 6.14 7.75
CA ARG A 97 0.90 6.85 8.85
C ARG A 97 1.71 8.02 8.30
N ILE A 98 1.68 9.14 8.99
CA ILE A 98 2.52 10.30 8.63
C ILE A 98 3.94 10.02 9.08
N GLN A 99 4.80 9.72 8.11
CA GLN A 99 6.24 9.46 8.33
C GLN A 99 6.99 9.51 6.99
N PRO A 100 8.30 9.87 7.00
CA PRO A 100 9.08 10.08 5.77
C PRO A 100 9.05 8.90 4.79
N GLN A 101 8.95 7.67 5.32
CA GLN A 101 8.90 6.44 4.51
C GLN A 101 7.63 6.32 3.66
N LYS A 102 6.56 7.03 4.04
CA LYS A 102 5.29 7.00 3.29
C LYS A 102 5.24 8.02 2.14
N GLY A 103 6.24 8.90 2.03
CA GLY A 103 6.46 9.71 0.84
C GLY A 103 5.44 10.83 0.63
N GLN A 104 4.81 11.35 1.70
CA GLN A 104 3.78 12.39 1.56
C GLN A 104 4.33 13.70 0.96
N LEU A 105 5.63 13.99 1.08
CA LEU A 105 6.25 15.13 0.39
C LEU A 105 6.21 14.98 -1.13
N GLU A 106 6.39 13.79 -1.65
CA GLU A 106 6.26 13.48 -3.08
C GLU A 106 4.83 13.72 -3.58
N VAL A 107 3.82 13.41 -2.74
CA VAL A 107 2.42 13.75 -3.01
C VAL A 107 2.23 15.26 -3.07
N LEU A 108 2.74 16.01 -2.09
CA LEU A 108 2.64 17.49 -2.09
C LEU A 108 3.33 18.11 -3.30
N ASN A 109 4.49 17.60 -3.72
CA ASN A 109 5.19 18.06 -4.92
C ASN A 109 4.34 17.82 -6.18
N PHE A 110 3.70 16.65 -6.30
CA PHE A 110 2.74 16.39 -7.37
C PHE A 110 1.59 17.41 -7.33
N LEU A 111 0.90 17.56 -6.20
CA LEU A 111 -0.25 18.45 -6.07
C LEU A 111 0.10 19.91 -6.38
N ASN A 112 1.29 20.39 -5.95
CA ASN A 112 1.77 21.73 -6.25
C ASN A 112 1.99 21.99 -7.76
N ASN A 113 2.38 20.97 -8.50
CA ASN A 113 2.50 21.06 -9.95
C ASN A 113 1.13 20.92 -10.63
N PHE A 114 0.32 19.96 -10.19
CA PHE A 114 -0.97 19.66 -10.78
C PHE A 114 -1.98 20.80 -10.64
N ARG A 115 -2.01 21.52 -9.50
CA ARG A 115 -2.91 22.67 -9.28
C ARG A 115 -2.73 23.82 -10.29
N LYS A 116 -1.60 23.88 -10.98
CA LYS A 116 -1.35 24.88 -12.04
C LYS A 116 -2.09 24.55 -13.34
N ILE A 117 -2.54 23.28 -13.48
CA ILE A 117 -3.25 22.74 -14.64
C ILE A 117 -4.74 22.64 -14.33
N GLU A 118 -5.06 22.10 -13.14
CA GLU A 118 -6.42 21.91 -12.66
C GLU A 118 -6.48 22.26 -11.17
N SER A 119 -7.42 23.12 -10.81
CA SER A 119 -7.59 23.58 -9.42
C SER A 119 -8.84 23.04 -8.74
N ASP A 120 -9.73 22.37 -9.47
CA ASP A 120 -10.94 21.77 -8.90
C ASP A 120 -10.67 20.35 -8.38
N PHE A 121 -9.93 20.27 -7.28
CA PHE A 121 -9.73 19.02 -6.53
C PHE A 121 -9.54 19.26 -5.04
N LYS A 122 -9.73 18.22 -4.24
CA LYS A 122 -9.33 18.13 -2.84
C LYS A 122 -8.45 16.92 -2.62
N CYS A 123 -7.50 17.00 -1.70
CA CYS A 123 -6.67 15.88 -1.29
C CYS A 123 -6.73 15.71 0.23
N TYR A 124 -7.10 14.53 0.69
CA TYR A 124 -7.10 14.19 2.11
C TYR A 124 -5.91 13.30 2.45
N PHE A 125 -5.10 13.75 3.40
CA PHE A 125 -4.06 12.94 4.04
C PHE A 125 -4.67 12.28 5.27
N ILE A 126 -4.80 10.96 5.26
CA ILE A 126 -5.48 10.17 6.29
C ILE A 126 -4.48 9.34 7.07
N GLY A 127 -4.35 9.61 8.36
CA GLY A 127 -3.44 8.94 9.28
C GLY A 127 -2.73 9.92 10.21
N GLY A 128 -2.29 9.43 11.35
CA GLY A 128 -1.57 10.22 12.34
C GLY A 128 -0.05 10.11 12.21
N PRO A 129 0.70 11.02 12.86
CA PRO A 129 2.15 10.94 12.97
C PRO A 129 2.57 9.66 13.69
N SER A 130 3.66 9.05 13.26
CA SER A 130 4.12 7.79 13.79
C SER A 130 5.64 7.63 13.70
N GLY A 131 6.21 6.92 14.68
CA GLY A 131 7.66 6.76 14.79
C GLY A 131 8.35 7.97 15.41
N LYS A 132 9.69 7.94 15.46
CA LYS A 132 10.49 8.98 16.12
C LYS A 132 10.45 10.33 15.39
N SER A 133 10.25 10.33 14.08
CA SER A 133 10.25 11.51 13.23
C SER A 133 8.85 11.93 12.75
N GLY A 134 7.79 11.28 13.24
CA GLY A 134 6.43 11.50 12.73
C GLY A 134 5.91 12.91 12.94
N ASP A 135 6.09 13.46 14.14
CA ASP A 135 5.62 14.81 14.47
C ASP A 135 6.42 15.89 13.72
N GLU A 136 7.75 15.75 13.66
CA GLU A 136 8.62 16.67 12.90
C GLU A 136 8.26 16.65 11.41
N TYR A 137 7.99 15.46 10.87
CA TYR A 137 7.61 15.30 9.47
C TYR A 137 6.22 15.90 9.18
N LEU A 138 5.27 15.78 10.11
CA LEU A 138 3.97 16.45 9.98
C LEU A 138 4.12 17.99 9.92
N GLU A 139 4.98 18.57 10.75
CA GLU A 139 5.25 20.01 10.70
C GLU A 139 5.95 20.41 9.39
N GLU A 140 6.86 19.59 8.86
CA GLU A 140 7.47 19.79 7.54
C GLU A 140 6.40 19.81 6.44
N LEU A 141 5.46 18.86 6.46
CA LEU A 141 4.35 18.81 5.49
C LEU A 141 3.45 20.04 5.60
N ARG A 142 3.10 20.47 6.81
CA ARG A 142 2.30 21.71 7.04
C ARG A 142 3.00 22.95 6.50
N LYS A 143 4.32 23.05 6.72
CA LYS A 143 5.14 24.13 6.17
C LYS A 143 5.13 24.10 4.65
N SER A 144 5.34 22.94 4.04
CA SER A 144 5.31 22.76 2.58
C SER A 144 3.96 23.12 1.97
N ILE A 145 2.84 22.78 2.62
CA ILE A 145 1.49 23.17 2.19
C ILE A 145 1.34 24.68 2.19
N LYS A 146 1.83 25.36 3.23
CA LYS A 146 1.77 26.81 3.33
C LYS A 146 2.63 27.52 2.27
N GLU A 147 3.87 27.04 2.07
CA GLU A 147 4.81 27.60 1.09
C GLU A 147 4.31 27.38 -0.35
N ALA A 148 3.66 26.26 -0.62
CA ALA A 148 3.07 25.94 -1.92
C ALA A 148 1.65 26.51 -2.10
N ASP A 149 1.08 27.24 -1.13
CA ASP A 149 -0.29 27.75 -1.16
C ASP A 149 -1.33 26.66 -1.49
N LEU A 150 -1.18 25.48 -0.90
CA LEU A 150 -2.05 24.31 -1.07
C LEU A 150 -3.14 24.22 0.01
N GLY A 151 -3.26 25.20 0.90
CA GLY A 151 -4.17 25.14 2.04
C GLY A 151 -5.65 25.01 1.69
N SER A 152 -6.05 25.47 0.51
CA SER A 152 -7.42 25.27 0.00
C SER A 152 -7.66 23.89 -0.62
N HIS A 153 -6.60 23.12 -0.93
CA HIS A 153 -6.67 21.84 -1.63
C HIS A 153 -6.37 20.65 -0.72
N VAL A 154 -5.58 20.84 0.33
CA VAL A 154 -5.06 19.75 1.17
C VAL A 154 -5.59 19.86 2.59
N GLU A 155 -6.07 18.75 3.12
CA GLU A 155 -6.54 18.63 4.51
C GLU A 155 -5.97 17.36 5.14
N PHE A 156 -5.47 17.47 6.39
CA PHE A 156 -5.07 16.34 7.21
C PHE A 156 -6.27 15.86 8.01
N LEU A 157 -6.59 14.59 7.82
CA LEU A 157 -7.52 13.86 8.67
C LEU A 157 -6.71 12.89 9.53
N ASP A 158 -6.97 12.88 10.82
CA ASP A 158 -6.34 11.92 11.73
C ASP A 158 -6.64 10.47 11.34
N SER A 159 -6.20 9.52 12.15
CA SER A 159 -6.54 8.11 11.93
C SER A 159 -8.05 7.92 11.95
N LEU A 160 -8.60 7.42 10.86
CA LEU A 160 -10.03 7.19 10.69
C LEU A 160 -10.37 5.71 10.83
N PRO A 161 -11.56 5.37 11.34
CA PRO A 161 -12.06 4.00 11.29
C PRO A 161 -12.28 3.56 9.84
N GLN A 162 -12.18 2.26 9.59
CA GLN A 162 -12.30 1.65 8.26
C GLN A 162 -13.58 2.04 7.53
N THR A 163 -14.68 2.20 8.26
CA THR A 163 -15.97 2.66 7.70
C THR A 163 -15.89 4.05 7.08
N LYS A 164 -15.13 4.97 7.70
CA LYS A 164 -14.91 6.32 7.15
C LYS A 164 -13.96 6.32 5.98
N ILE A 165 -12.93 5.48 6.01
CA ILE A 165 -12.02 5.27 4.86
C ILE A 165 -12.83 4.77 3.66
N LYS A 166 -13.72 3.79 3.86
CA LYS A 166 -14.64 3.29 2.83
C LYS A 166 -15.53 4.40 2.25
N GLU A 167 -16.13 5.24 3.10
CA GLU A 167 -16.95 6.38 2.65
C GLU A 167 -16.15 7.32 1.74
N LEU A 168 -14.92 7.67 2.15
CA LEU A 168 -14.03 8.54 1.37
C LEU A 168 -13.58 7.87 0.06
N LEU A 169 -13.24 6.58 0.08
CA LEU A 169 -12.90 5.83 -1.12
C LEU A 169 -14.07 5.79 -2.12
N ASN A 170 -15.33 5.65 -1.65
CA ASN A 170 -16.51 5.70 -2.51
C ASN A 170 -16.71 7.06 -3.22
N ARG A 171 -16.20 8.14 -2.65
CA ARG A 171 -16.30 9.48 -3.20
C ARG A 171 -15.10 9.88 -4.05
N SER A 172 -13.99 9.18 -3.91
CA SER A 172 -12.69 9.58 -4.47
C SER A 172 -12.47 9.06 -5.88
N LYS A 173 -11.66 9.77 -6.66
CA LYS A 173 -11.22 9.40 -8.01
C LYS A 173 -9.80 8.88 -8.06
N LEU A 174 -8.97 9.08 -7.03
CA LEU A 174 -7.56 8.70 -7.05
C LEU A 174 -7.01 8.43 -5.66
N LEU A 175 -6.20 7.37 -5.52
CA LEU A 175 -5.30 7.17 -4.39
C LEU A 175 -3.87 7.54 -4.80
N LEU A 176 -3.22 8.39 -4.01
CA LEU A 176 -1.81 8.77 -4.13
C LEU A 176 -1.01 7.98 -3.10
N HIS A 177 -0.20 7.03 -3.54
CA HIS A 177 0.53 6.12 -2.67
C HIS A 177 2.02 6.06 -3.04
N THR A 178 2.84 6.83 -2.36
CA THR A 178 4.26 7.08 -2.70
C THR A 178 5.22 6.46 -1.70
N SER A 179 4.78 5.40 -1.01
CA SER A 179 5.59 4.73 0.00
C SER A 179 6.94 4.26 -0.55
N LYS A 180 8.03 4.62 0.14
CA LYS A 180 9.39 4.21 -0.23
C LYS A 180 9.68 2.76 0.14
N PHE A 181 9.01 2.27 1.17
CA PHE A 181 9.14 0.91 1.68
C PHE A 181 7.76 0.33 1.94
N GLU A 182 7.47 -0.74 1.23
CA GLU A 182 6.23 -1.48 1.34
C GLU A 182 6.54 -2.97 1.18
N THR A 183 5.82 -3.84 1.84
CA THR A 183 5.92 -5.29 1.64
C THR A 183 4.84 -5.79 0.68
N PHE A 184 3.68 -5.12 0.67
CA PHE A 184 2.59 -5.49 -0.21
C PHE A 184 1.81 -4.27 -0.75
N GLY A 185 1.21 -3.45 0.12
CA GLY A 185 0.39 -2.30 -0.28
C GLY A 185 -1.12 -2.57 -0.18
N LEU A 186 -1.57 -3.05 0.98
CA LEU A 186 -3.01 -3.32 1.24
C LEU A 186 -3.90 -2.15 0.86
N VAL A 187 -3.52 -0.91 1.18
CA VAL A 187 -4.30 0.30 0.86
C VAL A 187 -4.55 0.43 -0.64
N ALA A 188 -3.58 0.03 -1.48
CA ALA A 188 -3.76 0.06 -2.94
C ALA A 188 -4.81 -0.97 -3.40
N ILE A 189 -4.84 -2.16 -2.80
CA ILE A 189 -5.86 -3.16 -3.10
C ILE A 189 -7.24 -2.75 -2.57
N GLU A 190 -7.31 -2.18 -1.36
CA GLU A 190 -8.55 -1.62 -0.80
C GLU A 190 -9.12 -0.54 -1.72
N ALA A 191 -8.27 0.38 -2.19
CA ALA A 191 -8.67 1.40 -3.16
C ALA A 191 -9.16 0.79 -4.48
N ASN A 192 -8.43 -0.17 -5.05
CA ASN A 192 -8.86 -0.86 -6.27
C ASN A 192 -10.17 -1.63 -6.08
N SER A 193 -10.41 -2.26 -4.92
CA SER A 193 -11.69 -2.90 -4.61
C SER A 193 -12.86 -1.93 -4.64
N MET A 194 -12.60 -0.68 -4.27
CA MET A 194 -13.55 0.42 -4.31
C MET A 194 -13.59 1.13 -5.68
N GLY A 195 -12.90 0.59 -6.70
CA GLY A 195 -12.83 1.18 -8.03
C GLY A 195 -11.99 2.47 -8.10
N VAL A 196 -11.12 2.71 -7.13
CA VAL A 196 -10.23 3.87 -7.10
C VAL A 196 -8.87 3.48 -7.67
N PRO A 197 -8.44 4.08 -8.80
CA PRO A 197 -7.11 3.86 -9.34
C PRO A 197 -6.02 4.42 -8.43
N VAL A 198 -4.81 3.87 -8.56
CA VAL A 198 -3.68 4.23 -7.72
C VAL A 198 -2.58 4.86 -8.55
N LEU A 199 -2.15 6.06 -8.16
CA LEU A 199 -0.91 6.67 -8.65
C LEU A 199 0.20 6.38 -7.65
N THR A 200 1.26 5.72 -8.10
CA THR A 200 2.37 5.28 -7.23
C THR A 200 3.71 5.36 -7.95
N THR A 201 4.78 5.22 -7.18
CA THR A 201 6.13 5.11 -7.73
C THR A 201 6.37 3.73 -8.34
N ASN A 202 7.21 3.66 -9.37
CA ASN A 202 7.57 2.40 -10.04
C ASN A 202 8.61 1.62 -9.22
N LYS A 203 8.29 1.34 -7.94
CA LYS A 203 9.20 0.65 -7.00
C LYS A 203 8.42 -0.25 -6.04
N GLY A 204 9.09 -1.32 -5.59
CA GLY A 204 8.53 -2.22 -4.59
C GLY A 204 7.38 -3.09 -5.12
N PRO A 205 6.54 -3.63 -4.24
CA PRO A 205 5.53 -4.63 -4.59
C PRO A 205 4.35 -4.08 -5.40
N LEU A 206 4.16 -2.76 -5.43
CA LEU A 206 3.05 -2.16 -6.17
C LEU A 206 3.16 -2.35 -7.69
N VAL A 207 4.36 -2.64 -8.21
CA VAL A 207 4.54 -3.02 -9.62
C VAL A 207 3.85 -4.35 -10.00
N GLU A 208 3.56 -5.19 -9.00
CA GLU A 208 2.81 -6.45 -9.20
C GLU A 208 1.29 -6.24 -9.21
N ILE A 209 0.84 -5.17 -8.55
CA ILE A 209 -0.56 -4.85 -8.34
C ILE A 209 -1.07 -3.89 -9.40
N ILE A 210 -0.29 -2.84 -9.71
CA ILE A 210 -0.71 -1.75 -10.60
C ILE A 210 -0.26 -2.02 -12.04
N GLU A 211 -1.20 -1.96 -12.95
CA GLU A 211 -1.01 -2.02 -14.39
C GLU A 211 -1.30 -0.65 -15.00
N ASN A 212 -0.30 -0.07 -15.65
CA ASN A 212 -0.38 1.28 -16.22
C ASN A 212 -1.62 1.47 -17.10
N ASN A 213 -2.34 2.56 -16.86
CA ASN A 213 -3.56 2.95 -17.59
C ASN A 213 -4.73 1.95 -17.50
N LYS A 214 -4.64 0.93 -16.64
CA LYS A 214 -5.73 -0.01 -16.38
C LYS A 214 -6.35 0.21 -15.01
N ASN A 215 -5.59 0.02 -13.93
CA ASN A 215 -6.07 0.19 -12.57
C ASN A 215 -5.25 1.22 -11.76
N GLY A 216 -4.40 1.96 -12.45
CA GLY A 216 -3.54 2.99 -11.88
C GLY A 216 -2.43 3.41 -12.82
N LEU A 217 -1.46 4.10 -12.29
CA LEU A 217 -0.25 4.51 -13.01
C LEU A 217 0.97 4.37 -12.13
N LEU A 218 2.01 3.75 -12.67
CA LEU A 218 3.37 3.68 -12.12
C LEU A 218 4.21 4.77 -12.78
N SER A 219 4.89 5.60 -12.00
CA SER A 219 5.81 6.61 -12.51
C SER A 219 7.03 6.74 -11.60
N GLU A 220 8.21 6.95 -12.18
CA GLU A 220 9.41 7.26 -11.40
C GLU A 220 9.39 8.69 -10.85
N ASN A 221 8.68 9.57 -11.55
CA ASN A 221 8.57 10.98 -11.21
C ASN A 221 7.12 11.46 -11.40
N LEU A 222 6.44 11.75 -10.29
CA LEU A 222 5.04 12.14 -10.28
C LEU A 222 4.75 13.52 -10.92
N VAL A 223 5.77 14.31 -11.24
CA VAL A 223 5.58 15.62 -11.89
C VAL A 223 5.71 15.56 -13.42
N GLU A 224 5.79 14.38 -14.00
CA GLU A 224 5.81 14.20 -15.46
C GLU A 224 4.47 14.52 -16.12
N SER A 225 4.51 14.97 -17.37
CA SER A 225 3.30 15.26 -18.14
C SER A 225 2.39 14.04 -18.34
N SER A 226 2.95 12.85 -18.44
CA SER A 226 2.21 11.58 -18.51
C SER A 226 1.32 11.35 -17.30
N VAL A 227 1.79 11.71 -16.10
CA VAL A 227 1.02 11.64 -14.85
C VAL A 227 -0.12 12.65 -14.86
N ASN A 228 0.17 13.89 -15.26
CA ASN A 228 -0.86 14.92 -15.35
C ASN A 228 -1.96 14.52 -16.34
N ASN A 229 -1.60 14.00 -17.51
CA ASN A 229 -2.57 13.54 -18.50
C ASN A 229 -3.45 12.42 -17.95
N PHE A 230 -2.85 11.41 -17.30
CA PHE A 230 -3.62 10.33 -16.67
C PHE A 230 -4.61 10.85 -15.63
N VAL A 231 -4.19 11.79 -14.76
CA VAL A 231 -5.08 12.35 -13.74
C VAL A 231 -6.16 13.22 -14.36
N MET A 232 -5.84 14.02 -15.38
CA MET A 232 -6.83 14.80 -16.14
C MET A 232 -7.90 13.92 -16.79
N ASP A 233 -7.49 12.79 -17.40
CA ASP A 233 -8.43 11.80 -17.97
C ASP A 233 -9.41 11.29 -16.90
N LEU A 234 -8.93 11.00 -15.68
CA LEU A 234 -9.79 10.57 -14.57
C LEU A 234 -10.78 11.65 -14.11
N LEU A 235 -10.41 12.91 -14.23
CA LEU A 235 -11.26 14.03 -13.78
C LEU A 235 -12.30 14.43 -14.83
N GLN A 236 -11.94 14.41 -16.12
CA GLN A 236 -12.70 15.04 -17.20
C GLN A 236 -13.39 14.04 -18.14
N ASP A 237 -12.98 12.76 -18.17
CA ASP A 237 -13.59 11.72 -19.01
C ASP A 237 -14.25 10.64 -18.15
N ASP A 238 -15.54 10.78 -17.94
CA ASP A 238 -16.34 9.83 -17.14
C ASP A 238 -16.29 8.41 -17.72
N SER A 239 -16.28 8.26 -19.05
CA SER A 239 -16.20 6.94 -19.70
C SER A 239 -14.85 6.27 -19.44
N ARG A 240 -13.78 7.04 -19.50
CA ARG A 240 -12.44 6.58 -19.17
C ARG A 240 -12.32 6.19 -17.71
N PHE A 241 -12.86 7.02 -16.81
CA PHE A 241 -12.88 6.73 -15.38
C PHE A 241 -13.66 5.44 -15.08
N GLU A 242 -14.85 5.24 -15.67
CA GLU A 242 -15.66 4.02 -15.50
C GLU A 242 -14.92 2.76 -15.98
N LEU A 243 -14.20 2.85 -17.10
CA LEU A 243 -13.39 1.73 -17.59
C LEU A 243 -12.28 1.38 -16.59
N ILE A 244 -11.56 2.38 -16.10
CA ILE A 244 -10.48 2.18 -15.11
C ILE A 244 -11.06 1.64 -13.80
N MET A 245 -12.20 2.14 -13.34
CA MET A 245 -12.91 1.66 -12.16
C MET A 245 -13.23 0.16 -12.26
N LYS A 246 -13.75 -0.31 -13.40
CA LYS A 246 -14.01 -1.74 -13.65
C LYS A 246 -12.75 -2.58 -13.57
N ASN A 247 -11.67 -2.11 -14.19
CA ASN A 247 -10.38 -2.79 -14.17
C ASN A 247 -9.79 -2.85 -12.74
N CYS A 248 -9.97 -1.81 -11.92
CA CYS A 248 -9.58 -1.81 -10.50
C CYS A 248 -10.26 -2.96 -9.75
N VAL A 249 -11.58 -3.07 -9.87
CA VAL A 249 -12.37 -4.12 -9.21
C VAL A 249 -11.99 -5.51 -9.70
N GLU A 250 -11.77 -5.68 -11.01
CA GLU A 250 -11.32 -6.94 -11.58
C GLU A 250 -9.94 -7.34 -11.04
N LYS A 251 -8.99 -6.42 -11.05
CA LYS A 251 -7.63 -6.68 -10.54
C LYS A 251 -7.64 -7.04 -9.06
N SER A 252 -8.39 -6.32 -8.24
CA SER A 252 -8.48 -6.56 -6.80
C SER A 252 -9.12 -7.90 -6.43
N SER A 253 -9.94 -8.48 -7.33
CA SER A 253 -10.60 -9.78 -7.08
C SER A 253 -9.63 -10.93 -6.87
N LYS A 254 -8.40 -10.83 -7.38
CA LYS A 254 -7.33 -11.81 -7.16
C LYS A 254 -6.84 -11.84 -5.71
N TYR A 255 -7.04 -10.74 -4.98
CA TYR A 255 -6.60 -10.52 -3.60
C TYR A 255 -7.77 -10.59 -2.62
N ASP A 256 -8.71 -11.50 -2.85
CA ASP A 256 -9.81 -11.77 -1.93
C ASP A 256 -9.31 -12.59 -0.73
N TRP A 257 -9.83 -12.29 0.47
CA TRP A 257 -9.54 -13.05 1.70
C TRP A 257 -9.74 -14.55 1.54
N GLN A 258 -10.76 -14.96 0.78
CA GLN A 258 -11.02 -16.39 0.54
C GLN A 258 -9.84 -17.07 -0.18
N ASN A 259 -9.23 -16.39 -1.16
CA ASN A 259 -8.06 -16.90 -1.86
C ASN A 259 -6.85 -17.04 -0.93
N THR A 260 -6.62 -16.06 -0.07
CA THR A 260 -5.58 -16.09 0.95
C THR A 260 -5.79 -17.25 1.92
N THR A 261 -6.99 -17.39 2.47
CA THR A 261 -7.36 -18.47 3.40
C THR A 261 -7.18 -19.85 2.76
N ASN A 262 -7.67 -20.05 1.55
CA ASN A 262 -7.52 -21.31 0.82
C ASN A 262 -6.04 -21.68 0.61
N THR A 263 -5.19 -20.68 0.39
CA THR A 263 -3.75 -20.91 0.20
C THR A 263 -3.07 -21.28 1.52
N ILE A 264 -3.43 -20.61 2.62
CA ILE A 264 -2.94 -20.95 3.97
C ILE A 264 -3.39 -22.36 4.38
N GLU A 265 -4.64 -22.72 4.14
CA GLU A 265 -5.13 -24.08 4.44
C GLU A 265 -4.36 -25.17 3.69
N LYS A 266 -4.05 -24.94 2.41
CA LYS A 266 -3.21 -25.86 1.63
C LYS A 266 -1.82 -26.00 2.23
N LEU A 267 -1.24 -24.90 2.72
CA LEU A 267 0.06 -24.92 3.37
C LEU A 267 0.02 -25.73 4.67
N TYR A 268 -1.01 -25.60 5.48
CA TYR A 268 -1.15 -26.36 6.73
C TYR A 268 -1.34 -27.86 6.49
N LYS A 269 -2.06 -28.24 5.42
CA LYS A 269 -2.26 -29.65 5.05
C LYS A 269 -0.97 -30.40 4.68
N VAL A 270 0.15 -29.70 4.45
CA VAL A 270 1.45 -30.35 4.25
C VAL A 270 1.94 -31.06 5.53
N PHE A 271 1.45 -30.63 6.70
CA PHE A 271 1.87 -31.14 8.00
C PHE A 271 0.88 -32.14 8.64
N SER A 272 -0.26 -32.43 7.98
CA SER A 272 -1.32 -33.30 8.46
C SER A 272 -1.22 -34.74 7.95
#